data_c7269d30124b9c77e6837b4e872f6456
#
_entry.id   c7269d30124b9c77e6837b4e872f6456
#
_cell.length_a   1.000
_cell.length_b   1.000
_cell.length_c   1.000
_cell.angle_alpha   90.00
_cell.angle_beta   90.00
_cell.angle_gamma   90.00
#
_symmetry.space_group_name_H-M   'P 1'
#
loop_
_entity.id
_entity.type
_entity.pdbx_description
1 polymer ?
#
loop_
_entity_poly.entity_id
_entity_poly.type
_entity_poly.pdbx_seq_one_letter_code
_entity_poly.pdbx_strand_id
1 'polypeptide(L)'
;NKFTKIFKKIYYKVFIENFNGKLNYDFPNNFYRWDLIEYLIKKNNYTNYLEIGCDQNQLFSKVLIENKIGVDPVSGGNIRKTSDDFFKENVDKFDIVFIDGLHTYKQVKKDILNSVNFLNKNGIILVHDCMPDSLGKQAVPRYKMQWNGDVWKAIVDLRQKENLDIYTCEMDQG
;
A
#
# COMPACT_ATOMS: atom_id res chain seq x y z
N ASN A 1 6.67 -18.48 -16.56
CA ASN A 1 6.00 -19.40 -17.46
C ASN A 1 4.52 -19.47 -17.11
N LYS A 2 3.62 -19.41 -18.12
CA LYS A 2 2.16 -19.41 -17.97
C LYS A 2 1.66 -20.68 -17.23
N PHE A 3 2.28 -21.81 -17.50
CA PHE A 3 1.96 -23.09 -16.84
C PHE A 3 2.28 -23.08 -15.34
N THR A 4 3.41 -22.51 -14.93
CA THR A 4 3.76 -22.40 -13.51
C THR A 4 2.78 -21.53 -12.74
N LYS A 5 2.25 -20.47 -13.38
CA LYS A 5 1.21 -19.60 -12.78
C LYS A 5 -0.12 -20.34 -12.60
N ILE A 6 -0.52 -21.14 -13.60
CA ILE A 6 -1.76 -21.93 -13.54
C ILE A 6 -1.65 -23.02 -12.47
N PHE A 7 -0.53 -23.74 -12.43
CA PHE A 7 -0.29 -24.79 -11.44
C PHE A 7 -0.30 -24.23 -10.00
N LYS A 8 0.36 -23.09 -9.76
CA LYS A 8 0.30 -22.42 -8.48
C LYS A 8 -1.13 -22.01 -8.09
N LYS A 9 -1.92 -21.49 -9.04
CA LYS A 9 -3.34 -21.15 -8.77
C LYS A 9 -4.14 -22.37 -8.32
N ILE A 10 -4.00 -23.48 -9.01
CA ILE A 10 -4.68 -24.75 -8.67
C ILE A 10 -4.20 -25.24 -7.30
N TYR A 11 -2.90 -25.26 -7.07
CA TYR A 11 -2.30 -25.67 -5.80
C TYR A 11 -2.84 -24.83 -4.63
N TYR A 12 -2.82 -23.49 -4.74
CA TYR A 12 -3.36 -22.63 -3.70
C TYR A 12 -4.84 -22.87 -3.44
N LYS A 13 -5.64 -22.98 -4.52
CA LYS A 13 -7.08 -23.18 -4.39
C LYS A 13 -7.45 -24.52 -3.76
N VAL A 14 -6.76 -25.59 -4.13
CA VAL A 14 -7.10 -26.96 -3.70
C VAL A 14 -6.47 -27.32 -2.36
N PHE A 15 -5.20 -27.01 -2.17
CA PHE A 15 -4.42 -27.50 -1.02
C PHE A 15 -4.24 -26.48 0.09
N ILE A 16 -4.20 -25.20 -0.22
CA ILE A 16 -3.94 -24.17 0.78
C ILE A 16 -5.23 -23.58 1.34
N GLU A 17 -6.17 -23.15 0.50
CA GLU A 17 -7.39 -22.50 0.98
C GLU A 17 -8.36 -23.42 1.71
N ASN A 18 -8.43 -24.68 1.29
CA ASN A 18 -9.33 -25.65 1.94
C ASN A 18 -8.86 -26.06 3.35
N PHE A 19 -7.58 -25.91 3.66
CA PHE A 19 -7.01 -26.31 4.96
C PHE A 19 -6.78 -25.17 5.94
N ASN A 20 -6.82 -23.93 5.46
CA ASN A 20 -6.53 -22.75 6.28
C ASN A 20 -7.75 -21.83 6.29
N GLY A 21 -8.36 -21.68 7.45
CA GLY A 21 -9.50 -20.80 7.65
C GLY A 21 -9.20 -19.33 7.29
N LYS A 22 -10.25 -18.56 7.11
CA LYS A 22 -10.15 -17.10 7.03
C LYS A 22 -9.96 -16.51 8.42
N LEU A 23 -9.14 -15.46 8.50
CA LEU A 23 -9.14 -14.56 9.64
C LEU A 23 -10.35 -13.62 9.52
N ASN A 24 -11.04 -13.42 10.63
CA ASN A 24 -12.13 -12.44 10.68
C ASN A 24 -11.59 -11.17 11.34
N TYR A 25 -11.61 -10.09 10.59
CA TYR A 25 -11.31 -8.76 11.11
C TYR A 25 -12.62 -7.99 11.27
N ASP A 26 -12.76 -7.32 12.40
CA ASP A 26 -13.90 -6.43 12.67
C ASP A 26 -13.50 -4.99 12.33
N PHE A 27 -13.46 -4.68 11.04
CA PHE A 27 -13.15 -3.34 10.59
C PHE A 27 -14.35 -2.41 10.76
N PRO A 28 -14.13 -1.12 11.13
CA PRO A 28 -15.18 -0.13 11.22
C PRO A 28 -15.88 0.06 9.85
N ASN A 29 -17.21 0.04 9.86
CA ASN A 29 -18.02 0.03 8.63
C ASN A 29 -18.10 1.37 7.88
N ASN A 30 -17.78 2.49 8.52
CA ASN A 30 -17.98 3.83 7.96
C ASN A 30 -16.74 4.72 8.12
N PHE A 31 -15.56 4.12 8.14
CA PHE A 31 -14.30 4.83 8.22
C PHE A 31 -13.31 4.19 7.24
N TYR A 32 -12.89 4.96 6.26
CA TYR A 32 -12.08 4.49 5.14
C TYR A 32 -10.71 5.18 5.10
N ARG A 33 -9.82 4.70 4.26
CA ARG A 33 -8.47 5.27 4.08
C ARG A 33 -8.46 6.76 3.78
N TRP A 34 -9.43 7.27 3.02
CA TRP A 34 -9.52 8.70 2.74
C TRP A 34 -9.91 9.52 3.98
N ASP A 35 -10.74 9.00 4.88
CA ASP A 35 -11.12 9.67 6.13
C ASP A 35 -9.91 9.79 7.06
N LEU A 36 -9.09 8.73 7.14
CA LEU A 36 -7.85 8.75 7.90
C LEU A 36 -6.86 9.77 7.33
N ILE A 37 -6.67 9.77 6.01
CA ILE A 37 -5.75 10.69 5.34
C ILE A 37 -6.20 12.15 5.56
N GLU A 38 -7.49 12.46 5.37
CA GLU A 38 -8.01 13.80 5.63
C GLU A 38 -7.87 14.22 7.09
N TYR A 39 -8.14 13.32 8.02
CA TYR A 39 -7.93 13.57 9.44
C TYR A 39 -6.46 13.93 9.74
N LEU A 40 -5.51 13.15 9.21
CA LEU A 40 -4.08 13.39 9.42
C LEU A 40 -3.61 14.70 8.79
N ILE A 41 -4.09 15.01 7.58
CA ILE A 41 -3.80 16.27 6.90
C ILE A 41 -4.26 17.46 7.76
N LYS A 42 -5.51 17.44 8.23
CA LYS A 42 -6.08 18.54 9.04
C LYS A 42 -5.39 18.64 10.40
N LYS A 43 -5.17 17.51 11.08
CA LYS A 43 -4.56 17.47 12.42
C LYS A 43 -3.13 18.02 12.43
N ASN A 44 -2.35 17.74 11.39
CA ASN A 44 -0.93 18.08 11.34
C ASN A 44 -0.64 19.28 10.44
N ASN A 45 -1.66 19.89 9.82
CA ASN A 45 -1.53 20.97 8.83
C ASN A 45 -0.60 20.58 7.66
N TYR A 46 -0.74 19.36 7.14
CA TYR A 46 0.03 18.88 6.01
C TYR A 46 -0.38 19.58 4.71
N THR A 47 0.59 19.82 3.84
CA THR A 47 0.39 20.52 2.56
C THR A 47 0.86 19.74 1.35
N ASN A 48 1.70 18.69 1.54
CA ASN A 48 2.31 17.94 0.44
C ASN A 48 1.99 16.44 0.57
N TYR A 49 1.29 15.90 -0.42
CA TYR A 49 0.83 14.51 -0.49
C TYR A 49 1.44 13.77 -1.67
N LEU A 50 1.87 12.54 -1.43
CA LEU A 50 2.28 11.61 -2.47
C LEU A 50 1.42 10.34 -2.40
N GLU A 51 0.91 9.88 -3.56
CA GLU A 51 0.26 8.59 -3.72
C GLU A 51 1.03 7.73 -4.72
N ILE A 52 1.42 6.53 -4.30
CA ILE A 52 2.05 5.51 -5.14
C ILE A 52 1.01 4.42 -5.43
N GLY A 53 0.59 4.30 -6.69
CA GLY A 53 -0.50 3.41 -7.10
C GLY A 53 -1.86 4.09 -7.01
N CYS A 54 -2.23 4.82 -8.06
CA CYS A 54 -3.47 5.60 -8.09
C CYS A 54 -4.64 4.87 -8.79
N ASP A 55 -4.33 3.86 -9.63
CA ASP A 55 -5.32 3.12 -10.43
C ASP A 55 -6.36 4.05 -11.07
N GLN A 56 -7.63 3.96 -10.68
CA GLN A 56 -8.74 4.78 -11.20
C GLN A 56 -8.95 6.09 -10.43
N ASN A 57 -7.97 6.57 -9.67
CA ASN A 57 -8.05 7.78 -8.85
C ASN A 57 -9.11 7.74 -7.74
N GLN A 58 -9.53 6.57 -7.28
CA GLN A 58 -10.58 6.47 -6.26
C GLN A 58 -10.21 7.19 -4.97
N LEU A 59 -8.95 7.11 -4.56
CA LEU A 59 -8.42 7.85 -3.43
C LEU A 59 -7.88 9.21 -3.85
N PHE A 60 -7.02 9.25 -4.87
CA PHE A 60 -6.34 10.47 -5.31
C PHE A 60 -7.29 11.65 -5.58
N SER A 61 -8.48 11.38 -6.13
CA SER A 61 -9.48 12.42 -6.38
C SER A 61 -10.13 12.97 -5.10
N LYS A 62 -10.24 12.15 -4.06
CA LYS A 62 -10.89 12.53 -2.78
C LYS A 62 -9.98 13.32 -1.85
N VAL A 63 -8.67 13.10 -1.91
CA VAL A 63 -7.74 13.81 -1.03
C VAL A 63 -7.68 15.29 -1.39
N LEU A 64 -8.14 16.14 -0.47
CA LEU A 64 -8.18 17.60 -0.62
C LEU A 64 -6.96 18.19 0.10
N ILE A 65 -5.92 18.48 -0.67
CA ILE A 65 -4.66 19.04 -0.18
C ILE A 65 -4.07 19.96 -1.24
N GLU A 66 -3.27 20.93 -0.83
CA GLU A 66 -2.73 21.99 -1.71
C GLU A 66 -1.83 21.39 -2.80
N ASN A 67 -0.83 20.63 -2.40
CA ASN A 67 0.12 20.00 -3.33
C ASN A 67 -0.02 18.49 -3.29
N LYS A 68 -0.41 17.89 -4.41
CA LYS A 68 -0.51 16.42 -4.51
C LYS A 68 0.12 15.86 -5.77
N ILE A 69 0.90 14.82 -5.57
CA ILE A 69 1.50 14.00 -6.63
C ILE A 69 0.94 12.60 -6.52
N GLY A 70 0.44 12.06 -7.63
CA GLY A 70 -0.01 10.69 -7.78
C GLY A 70 0.81 10.00 -8.86
N VAL A 71 1.46 8.91 -8.52
CA VAL A 71 2.36 8.15 -9.39
C VAL A 71 1.77 6.79 -9.70
N ASP A 72 1.52 6.52 -10.98
CA ASP A 72 1.05 5.23 -11.45
C ASP A 72 1.57 4.97 -12.89
N PRO A 73 2.13 3.79 -13.20
CA PRO A 73 2.66 3.51 -14.52
C PRO A 73 1.59 3.28 -15.60
N VAL A 74 0.35 2.98 -15.19
CA VAL A 74 -0.72 2.55 -16.11
C VAL A 74 -1.85 3.57 -16.19
N SER A 75 -2.42 3.96 -15.02
CA SER A 75 -3.64 4.78 -14.97
C SER A 75 -3.63 5.67 -13.73
N GLY A 76 -4.52 6.67 -13.69
CA GLY A 76 -4.66 7.57 -12.56
C GLY A 76 -3.41 8.42 -12.27
N GLY A 77 -3.45 9.18 -11.20
CA GLY A 77 -2.39 10.10 -10.83
C GLY A 77 -2.14 11.22 -11.84
N ASN A 78 -1.12 12.00 -11.59
CA ASN A 78 -0.64 13.05 -12.49
C ASN A 78 0.80 12.81 -13.01
N ILE A 79 1.46 11.75 -12.54
CA ILE A 79 2.79 11.33 -13.00
C ILE A 79 2.71 9.89 -13.55
N ARG A 80 3.01 9.72 -14.85
CA ARG A 80 2.98 8.41 -15.54
C ARG A 80 4.34 7.73 -15.50
N LYS A 81 4.71 7.15 -14.34
CA LYS A 81 5.99 6.46 -14.09
C LYS A 81 5.80 5.29 -13.14
N THR A 82 6.78 4.38 -13.11
CA THR A 82 6.93 3.47 -11.99
C THR A 82 7.37 4.25 -10.75
N SER A 83 7.09 3.75 -9.55
CA SER A 83 7.61 4.36 -8.31
C SER A 83 9.13 4.44 -8.31
N ASP A 84 9.80 3.42 -8.86
CA ASP A 84 11.25 3.38 -8.98
C ASP A 84 11.81 4.53 -9.83
N ASP A 85 11.19 4.81 -10.97
CA ASP A 85 11.64 5.88 -11.86
C ASP A 85 11.26 7.26 -11.31
N PHE A 86 10.12 7.35 -10.65
CA PHE A 86 9.73 8.57 -9.95
C PHE A 86 10.75 8.94 -8.88
N PHE A 87 11.08 8.04 -7.96
CA PHE A 87 12.01 8.34 -6.87
C PHE A 87 13.45 8.60 -7.31
N LYS A 88 13.87 8.14 -8.47
CA LYS A 88 15.21 8.49 -9.03
C LYS A 88 15.33 9.95 -9.43
N GLU A 89 14.22 10.55 -9.87
CA GLU A 89 14.20 11.90 -10.40
C GLU A 89 13.58 12.92 -9.44
N ASN A 90 12.91 12.43 -8.37
CA ASN A 90 12.18 13.26 -7.43
C ASN A 90 13.14 14.11 -6.59
N VAL A 91 12.76 15.36 -6.38
CA VAL A 91 13.44 16.32 -5.50
C VAL A 91 12.53 16.87 -4.41
N ASP A 92 11.23 16.62 -4.53
CA ASP A 92 10.22 17.14 -3.62
C ASP A 92 10.18 16.36 -2.32
N LYS A 93 9.71 17.00 -1.26
CA LYS A 93 9.46 16.39 0.05
C LYS A 93 7.96 16.37 0.33
N PHE A 94 7.54 15.33 1.07
CA PHE A 94 6.13 15.07 1.36
C PHE A 94 5.88 15.02 2.86
N ASP A 95 4.70 15.48 3.26
CA ASP A 95 4.24 15.40 4.64
C ASP A 95 3.51 14.09 4.90
N ILE A 96 2.81 13.59 3.89
CA ILE A 96 2.07 12.34 3.94
C ILE A 96 2.22 11.59 2.63
N VAL A 97 2.59 10.31 2.73
CA VAL A 97 2.74 9.40 1.60
C VAL A 97 1.77 8.24 1.77
N PHE A 98 1.03 7.91 0.72
CA PHE A 98 0.18 6.71 0.68
C PHE A 98 0.72 5.72 -0.37
N ILE A 99 0.89 4.46 0.02
CA ILE A 99 1.46 3.41 -0.82
C ILE A 99 0.43 2.29 -1.02
N ASP A 100 -0.06 2.16 -2.25
CA ASP A 100 -1.01 1.15 -2.71
C ASP A 100 -0.67 0.67 -4.14
N GLY A 101 0.63 0.54 -4.42
CA GLY A 101 1.15 0.21 -5.75
C GLY A 101 1.20 -1.30 -6.04
N LEU A 102 2.37 -1.83 -6.39
CA LEU A 102 2.52 -3.26 -6.63
C LEU A 102 2.58 -4.03 -5.30
N HIS A 103 1.59 -4.86 -5.03
CA HIS A 103 1.40 -5.58 -3.77
C HIS A 103 2.38 -6.76 -3.60
N THR A 104 3.67 -6.49 -3.73
CA THR A 104 4.73 -7.48 -3.46
C THR A 104 5.67 -6.97 -2.38
N TYR A 105 6.07 -7.85 -1.47
CA TYR A 105 7.02 -7.55 -0.40
C TYR A 105 8.21 -6.70 -0.87
N LYS A 106 8.85 -7.11 -1.97
CA LYS A 106 10.07 -6.44 -2.47
C LYS A 106 9.80 -5.00 -2.90
N GLN A 107 8.71 -4.78 -3.65
CA GLN A 107 8.40 -3.44 -4.16
C GLN A 107 7.91 -2.53 -3.04
N VAL A 108 6.97 -2.99 -2.21
CA VAL A 108 6.44 -2.18 -1.11
C VAL A 108 7.55 -1.79 -0.12
N LYS A 109 8.44 -2.72 0.22
CA LYS A 109 9.60 -2.39 1.07
C LYS A 109 10.48 -1.31 0.46
N LYS A 110 10.71 -1.37 -0.86
CA LYS A 110 11.49 -0.37 -1.58
C LYS A 110 10.78 0.98 -1.60
N ASP A 111 9.47 0.99 -1.86
CA ASP A 111 8.66 2.20 -1.89
C ASP A 111 8.63 2.88 -0.52
N ILE A 112 8.51 2.12 0.58
CA ILE A 112 8.59 2.66 1.94
C ILE A 112 9.96 3.30 2.19
N LEU A 113 11.05 2.58 1.91
CA LEU A 113 12.41 3.08 2.15
C LEU A 113 12.75 4.31 1.30
N ASN A 114 12.29 4.35 0.04
CA ASN A 114 12.41 5.52 -0.80
C ASN A 114 11.59 6.69 -0.22
N SER A 115 10.35 6.44 0.18
CA SER A 115 9.49 7.46 0.79
C SER A 115 10.09 8.08 2.04
N VAL A 116 10.75 7.29 2.89
CA VAL A 116 11.46 7.80 4.10
C VAL A 116 12.49 8.87 3.72
N ASN A 117 13.22 8.71 2.60
CA ASN A 117 14.22 9.68 2.16
C ASN A 117 13.60 11.01 1.70
N PHE A 118 12.34 11.00 1.30
CA PHE A 118 11.61 12.16 0.82
C PHE A 118 10.52 12.64 1.79
N LEU A 119 10.49 12.12 3.01
CA LEU A 119 9.55 12.53 4.03
C LEU A 119 10.02 13.83 4.72
N ASN A 120 9.11 14.75 4.94
CA ASN A 120 9.34 15.91 5.78
C ASN A 120 9.44 15.49 7.26
N LYS A 121 10.01 16.37 8.10
CA LYS A 121 10.03 16.14 9.55
C LYS A 121 8.60 15.99 10.08
N ASN A 122 8.35 14.96 10.88
CA ASN A 122 7.03 14.56 11.39
C ASN A 122 6.02 14.12 10.30
N GLY A 123 6.52 13.81 9.10
CA GLY A 123 5.68 13.23 8.06
C GLY A 123 5.31 11.78 8.35
N ILE A 124 4.28 11.29 7.67
CA ILE A 124 3.69 9.96 7.86
C ILE A 124 3.66 9.20 6.54
N ILE A 125 3.96 7.90 6.59
CA ILE A 125 3.77 6.97 5.48
C ILE A 125 2.63 6.02 5.86
N LEU A 126 1.62 5.92 5.01
CA LEU A 126 0.53 4.97 5.11
C LEU A 126 0.72 3.89 4.04
N VAL A 127 0.56 2.63 4.42
CA VAL A 127 0.71 1.49 3.51
C VAL A 127 -0.57 0.67 3.56
N HIS A 128 -1.16 0.42 2.40
CA HIS A 128 -2.41 -0.34 2.29
C HIS A 128 -2.16 -1.85 2.14
N ASP A 129 -3.22 -2.66 2.34
CA ASP A 129 -3.21 -4.12 2.15
C ASP A 129 -2.31 -4.90 3.12
N CYS A 130 -2.09 -4.38 4.33
CA CYS A 130 -1.23 -5.02 5.32
C CYS A 130 -1.89 -6.15 6.11
N MET A 131 -3.23 -6.31 6.03
CA MET A 131 -4.00 -7.31 6.79
C MET A 131 -4.76 -8.30 5.89
N PRO A 132 -4.08 -9.22 5.17
CA PRO A 132 -4.77 -10.23 4.38
C PRO A 132 -5.54 -11.20 5.27
N ASP A 133 -6.82 -11.45 4.96
CA ASP A 133 -7.68 -12.36 5.73
C ASP A 133 -7.48 -13.86 5.40
N SER A 134 -6.74 -14.17 4.35
CA SER A 134 -6.56 -15.54 3.89
C SER A 134 -5.25 -15.74 3.14
N LEU A 135 -4.76 -16.97 3.12
CA LEU A 135 -3.57 -17.34 2.34
C LEU A 135 -3.74 -17.06 0.84
N GLY A 136 -4.96 -17.12 0.34
CA GLY A 136 -5.25 -16.79 -1.05
C GLY A 136 -5.08 -15.32 -1.38
N LYS A 137 -5.47 -14.41 -0.47
CA LYS A 137 -5.31 -12.98 -0.68
C LYS A 137 -3.85 -12.52 -0.62
N GLN A 138 -3.01 -13.18 0.17
CA GLN A 138 -1.58 -12.85 0.29
C GLN A 138 -0.68 -13.56 -0.73
N ALA A 139 -1.23 -14.41 -1.61
CA ALA A 139 -0.44 -15.23 -2.50
C ALA A 139 0.29 -14.41 -3.57
N VAL A 140 1.57 -14.69 -3.78
CA VAL A 140 2.36 -14.17 -4.90
C VAL A 140 2.85 -15.35 -5.75
N PRO A 141 2.47 -15.40 -7.04
CA PRO A 141 1.71 -14.42 -7.83
C PRO A 141 0.20 -14.41 -7.52
N ARG A 142 -0.44 -13.27 -7.81
CA ARG A 142 -1.89 -13.07 -7.68
C ARG A 142 -2.68 -14.16 -8.42
N TYR A 143 -3.71 -14.71 -7.76
CA TYR A 143 -4.66 -15.63 -8.39
C TYR A 143 -6.14 -15.34 -8.05
N LYS A 144 -6.40 -14.46 -7.08
CA LYS A 144 -7.74 -13.97 -6.72
C LYS A 144 -7.97 -12.53 -7.16
N MET A 145 -9.24 -12.15 -7.32
CA MET A 145 -9.60 -10.76 -7.61
C MET A 145 -9.25 -9.83 -6.44
N GLN A 146 -9.71 -10.16 -5.24
CA GLN A 146 -9.26 -9.49 -4.02
C GLN A 146 -7.88 -10.02 -3.65
N TRP A 147 -6.92 -9.12 -3.58
CA TRP A 147 -5.52 -9.50 -3.43
C TRP A 147 -4.71 -8.43 -2.71
N ASN A 148 -4.29 -8.74 -1.53
CA ASN A 148 -3.39 -7.90 -0.74
C ASN A 148 -1.90 -8.16 -1.07
N GLY A 149 -1.61 -9.27 -1.72
CA GLY A 149 -0.22 -9.68 -1.94
C GLY A 149 0.52 -10.00 -0.64
N ASP A 150 1.83 -9.95 -0.68
CA ASP A 150 2.66 -10.20 0.50
C ASP A 150 3.23 -8.91 1.14
N VAL A 151 2.44 -7.81 1.07
CA VAL A 151 2.74 -6.48 1.64
C VAL A 151 3.08 -6.57 3.13
N TRP A 152 2.30 -7.32 3.90
CA TRP A 152 2.49 -7.48 5.34
C TRP A 152 3.91 -7.89 5.74
N LYS A 153 4.62 -8.63 4.88
CA LYS A 153 6.01 -9.02 5.14
C LYS A 153 6.97 -7.83 5.18
N ALA A 154 6.70 -6.80 4.39
CA ALA A 154 7.50 -5.57 4.43
C ALA A 154 7.33 -4.86 5.77
N ILE A 155 6.11 -4.83 6.30
CA ILE A 155 5.80 -4.23 7.60
C ILE A 155 6.48 -5.00 8.74
N VAL A 156 6.39 -6.34 8.75
CA VAL A 156 7.06 -7.18 9.76
C VAL A 156 8.58 -6.98 9.74
N ASP A 157 9.16 -6.94 8.56
CA ASP A 157 10.60 -6.76 8.38
C ASP A 157 11.07 -5.36 8.82
N LEU A 158 10.32 -4.33 8.46
CA LEU A 158 10.66 -2.94 8.81
C LEU A 158 10.42 -2.61 10.30
N ARG A 159 9.52 -3.32 10.99
CA ARG A 159 9.35 -3.19 12.45
C ARG A 159 10.60 -3.55 13.27
N GLN A 160 11.53 -4.26 12.67
CA GLN A 160 12.82 -4.58 13.33
C GLN A 160 13.81 -3.42 13.28
N LYS A 161 13.49 -2.33 12.59
CA LYS A 161 14.36 -1.15 12.47
C LYS A 161 14.07 -0.15 13.59
N GLU A 162 15.06 0.17 14.38
CA GLU A 162 14.96 1.07 15.55
C GLU A 162 14.57 2.52 15.19
N ASN A 163 14.74 2.91 13.93
CA ASN A 163 14.47 4.28 13.47
C ASN A 163 13.10 4.48 12.83
N LEU A 164 12.22 3.48 12.90
CA LEU A 164 10.87 3.53 12.35
C LEU A 164 9.83 3.12 13.39
N ASP A 165 8.90 4.01 13.70
CA ASP A 165 7.72 3.69 14.50
C ASP A 165 6.61 3.20 13.57
N ILE A 166 6.26 1.91 13.67
CA ILE A 166 5.31 1.28 12.76
C ILE A 166 4.11 0.71 13.52
N TYR A 167 2.94 1.21 13.21
CA TYR A 167 1.65 0.77 13.74
C TYR A 167 0.80 0.13 12.65
N THR A 168 -0.13 -0.74 13.03
CA THR A 168 -1.17 -1.26 12.12
C THR A 168 -2.50 -0.64 12.51
N CYS A 169 -3.19 -0.07 11.53
CA CYS A 169 -4.56 0.42 11.70
C CYS A 169 -5.53 -0.70 11.30
N GLU A 170 -6.38 -1.13 12.24
CA GLU A 170 -7.39 -2.17 11.97
C GLU A 170 -8.59 -1.58 11.24
N MET A 171 -8.39 -1.23 9.98
CA MET A 171 -9.40 -0.67 9.10
C MET A 171 -9.06 -0.92 7.64
N ASP A 172 -10.05 -0.96 6.76
CA ASP A 172 -9.91 -0.95 5.29
C ASP A 172 -8.75 -1.83 4.75
N GLN A 173 -8.63 -3.05 5.27
CA GLN A 173 -7.60 -4.06 4.95
C GLN A 173 -6.19 -3.78 5.53
N GLY A 174 -6.06 -2.84 6.45
CA GLY A 174 -4.81 -2.51 7.16
C GLY A 174 -3.87 -1.60 6.41
#